data_4f98fd92577dfa9ce0fb677b010b5366
#
_entry.id   4f98fd92577dfa9ce0fb677b010b5366
#
_cell.length_a   1.000
_cell.length_b   1.000
_cell.length_c   1.000
_cell.angle_alpha   90.00
_cell.angle_beta   90.00
_cell.angle_gamma   90.00
#
_symmetry.space_group_name_H-M   'P 1'
#
loop_
_entity.id
_entity.type
_entity.pdbx_description
1 polymer ?
#
loop_
_entity_poly.entity_id
_entity_poly.type
_entity_poly.pdbx_seq_one_letter_code
_entity_poly.pdbx_strand_id
1 'polypeptide(L)'
;MLDTYTPFFASVDTVIMGKRTYDQIVTELSPERWPYTEAETYVFTHELMVATENIKFVSGNLCQLVNDLRQGAGKNIWICGGANVVNQLIRANLIDIFHIATIPTILGSGIKLFGEIESIQNLRLIDTTIYNGIIEAVYERR
;
A
#
# COMPACT_ATOMS: atom_id res chain seq x y z
N MET A 1 -16.49 -16.89 6.85
CA MET A 1 -16.06 -15.50 6.65
C MET A 1 -15.24 -15.40 5.35
N LEU A 2 -15.56 -14.44 4.51
CA LEU A 2 -14.85 -14.25 3.28
C LEU A 2 -13.46 -13.64 3.56
N ASP A 3 -12.43 -14.29 3.04
CA ASP A 3 -11.04 -13.81 3.16
C ASP A 3 -10.57 -13.30 1.80
N THR A 4 -10.45 -11.98 1.67
CA THR A 4 -9.94 -11.35 0.45
C THR A 4 -8.44 -11.04 0.56
N TYR A 5 -7.89 -11.07 1.78
CA TYR A 5 -6.50 -10.70 2.03
C TYR A 5 -5.50 -11.80 1.65
N THR A 6 -5.76 -13.05 2.07
CA THR A 6 -4.81 -14.14 1.85
C THR A 6 -4.47 -14.36 0.38
N PRO A 7 -5.46 -14.47 -0.54
CA PRO A 7 -5.13 -14.59 -1.96
C PRO A 7 -4.46 -13.34 -2.52
N PHE A 8 -4.80 -12.15 -2.01
CA PHE A 8 -4.13 -10.91 -2.42
C PHE A 8 -2.66 -10.96 -2.03
N PHE A 9 -2.36 -11.24 -0.77
CA PHE A 9 -0.97 -11.25 -0.28
C PHE A 9 -0.13 -12.34 -0.95
N ALA A 10 -0.74 -13.45 -1.33
CA ALA A 10 -0.04 -14.51 -2.06
C ALA A 10 0.46 -14.04 -3.43
N SER A 11 -0.13 -12.99 -3.99
CA SER A 11 0.30 -12.39 -5.27
C SER A 11 1.41 -11.36 -5.13
N VAL A 12 1.84 -11.06 -3.90
CA VAL A 12 2.76 -9.97 -3.57
C VAL A 12 4.10 -10.53 -3.08
N ASP A 13 5.20 -9.97 -3.54
CA ASP A 13 6.53 -10.30 -3.01
C ASP A 13 7.26 -9.07 -2.44
N THR A 14 6.71 -7.90 -2.61
CA THR A 14 7.32 -6.65 -2.16
C THR A 14 6.25 -5.75 -1.55
N VAL A 15 6.55 -5.17 -0.38
CA VAL A 15 5.66 -4.24 0.31
C VAL A 15 6.40 -2.91 0.48
N ILE A 16 5.72 -1.81 0.17
CA ILE A 16 6.25 -0.46 0.38
C ILE A 16 5.32 0.30 1.31
N MET A 17 5.90 0.94 2.32
CA MET A 17 5.14 1.76 3.27
C MET A 17 5.97 2.93 3.76
N GLY A 18 5.28 3.95 4.30
CA GLY A 18 5.93 5.03 5.00
C GLY A 18 6.23 4.66 6.45
N LYS A 19 7.09 5.47 7.10
CA LYS A 19 7.51 5.21 8.49
C LYS A 19 6.35 5.23 9.47
N ARG A 20 5.38 6.13 9.27
CA ARG A 20 4.21 6.23 10.15
C ARG A 20 3.38 4.95 10.11
N THR A 21 3.18 4.38 8.94
CA THR A 21 2.47 3.10 8.80
C THR A 21 3.25 1.97 9.48
N TYR A 22 4.58 1.94 9.28
CA TYR A 22 5.45 0.98 9.94
C TYR A 22 5.33 1.08 11.46
N ASP A 23 5.44 2.29 12.01
CA ASP A 23 5.34 2.51 13.45
C ASP A 23 3.98 2.03 13.99
N GLN A 24 2.90 2.31 13.29
CA GLN A 24 1.57 1.87 13.68
C GLN A 24 1.46 0.34 13.71
N ILE A 25 2.07 -0.34 12.76
CA ILE A 25 2.05 -1.80 12.71
C ILE A 25 2.80 -2.39 13.90
N VAL A 26 4.03 -1.90 14.17
CA VAL A 26 4.87 -2.49 15.21
C VAL A 26 4.48 -2.08 16.63
N THR A 27 3.71 -1.01 16.79
CA THR A 27 3.29 -0.55 18.12
C THR A 27 1.84 -0.88 18.46
N GLU A 28 0.96 -0.94 17.49
CA GLU A 28 -0.49 -1.07 17.72
C GLU A 28 -1.12 -2.29 17.07
N LEU A 29 -0.90 -2.47 15.76
CA LEU A 29 -1.63 -3.46 14.98
C LEU A 29 -1.08 -4.88 15.12
N SER A 30 0.23 -5.03 15.20
CA SER A 30 0.90 -6.33 15.31
C SER A 30 2.20 -6.18 16.09
N PRO A 31 2.11 -5.85 17.41
CA PRO A 31 3.32 -5.57 18.19
C PRO A 31 4.17 -6.80 18.49
N GLU A 32 3.59 -7.99 18.40
CA GLU A 32 4.29 -9.21 18.77
C GLU A 32 5.07 -9.85 17.64
N ARG A 33 4.67 -9.59 16.38
CA ARG A 33 5.40 -10.14 15.24
C ARG A 33 5.09 -9.38 13.96
N TRP A 34 6.07 -9.32 13.07
CA TRP A 34 5.91 -8.70 11.76
C TRP A 34 4.96 -9.52 10.88
N PRO A 35 3.87 -8.92 10.36
CA PRO A 35 2.86 -9.69 9.62
C PRO A 35 3.24 -10.02 8.17
N TYR A 36 4.28 -9.39 7.61
CA TYR A 36 4.63 -9.53 6.19
C TYR A 36 5.95 -10.25 5.98
N THR A 37 6.21 -11.31 6.75
CA THR A 37 7.49 -12.01 6.73
C THR A 37 7.79 -12.70 5.41
N GLU A 38 6.78 -12.97 4.59
CA GLU A 38 6.95 -13.66 3.31
C GLU A 38 7.25 -12.72 2.15
N ALA A 39 7.34 -11.42 2.41
CA ALA A 39 7.63 -10.40 1.42
C ALA A 39 8.80 -9.54 1.88
N GLU A 40 9.49 -8.93 0.92
CA GLU A 40 10.50 -7.92 1.20
C GLU A 40 9.79 -6.60 1.45
N THR A 41 10.08 -5.93 2.58
CA THR A 41 9.45 -4.65 2.93
C THR A 41 10.46 -3.51 2.82
N TYR A 42 10.04 -2.42 2.16
CA TYR A 42 10.78 -1.16 2.11
C TYR A 42 10.00 -0.12 2.88
N VAL A 43 10.61 0.45 3.93
CA VAL A 43 10.02 1.51 4.73
C VAL A 43 10.70 2.82 4.38
N PHE A 44 9.91 3.77 3.87
CA PHE A 44 10.42 5.10 3.52
C PHE A 44 10.51 5.98 4.75
N THR A 45 11.72 6.45 5.05
CA THR A 45 11.98 7.29 6.21
C THR A 45 13.28 8.08 6.00
N HIS A 46 13.38 9.23 6.66
CA HIS A 46 14.64 9.99 6.75
C HIS A 46 15.46 9.60 7.97
N GLU A 47 14.90 8.76 8.84
CA GLU A 47 15.59 8.31 10.04
C GLU A 47 16.58 7.19 9.71
N LEU A 48 17.70 7.16 10.42
CA LEU A 48 18.66 6.06 10.32
C LEU A 48 18.14 4.89 11.14
N MET A 49 17.77 3.82 10.47
CA MET A 49 17.25 2.60 11.09
C MET A 49 18.04 1.40 10.61
N VAL A 50 18.20 0.43 11.50
CA VAL A 50 18.92 -0.80 11.17
C VAL A 50 17.98 -1.75 10.45
N ALA A 51 18.38 -2.21 9.25
CA ALA A 51 17.61 -3.19 8.49
C ALA A 51 17.56 -4.52 9.24
N THR A 52 16.43 -5.20 9.13
CA THR A 52 16.28 -6.57 9.60
C THR A 52 16.20 -7.50 8.38
N GLU A 53 15.99 -8.79 8.62
CA GLU A 53 16.04 -9.78 7.54
C GLU A 53 15.14 -9.47 6.36
N ASN A 54 13.89 -9.02 6.63
CA ASN A 54 12.89 -8.78 5.59
C ASN A 54 12.49 -7.31 5.49
N ILE A 55 13.12 -6.40 6.24
CA ILE A 55 12.74 -5.00 6.29
C ILE A 55 13.95 -4.13 6.02
N LYS A 56 13.85 -3.30 4.98
CA LYS A 56 14.85 -2.29 4.64
C LYS A 56 14.28 -0.91 4.86
N PHE A 57 15.08 -0.02 5.47
CA PHE A 57 14.70 1.37 5.67
C PHE A 57 15.45 2.20 4.64
N VAL A 58 14.69 2.94 3.83
CA VAL A 58 15.22 3.66 2.68
C VAL A 58 14.77 5.11 2.68
N SER A 59 15.55 5.97 2.05
CA SER A 59 15.22 7.37 1.85
C SER A 59 15.50 7.74 0.39
N GLY A 60 15.21 9.00 0.03
CA GLY A 60 15.49 9.50 -1.31
C GLY A 60 14.26 9.47 -2.20
N ASN A 61 14.43 9.05 -3.45
CA ASN A 61 13.37 9.14 -4.45
C ASN A 61 12.52 7.88 -4.47
N LEU A 62 11.30 8.00 -3.93
CA LEU A 62 10.32 6.91 -3.89
C LEU A 62 9.96 6.41 -5.30
N CYS A 63 9.73 7.32 -6.24
CA CYS A 63 9.34 6.95 -7.60
C CYS A 63 10.46 6.16 -8.30
N GLN A 64 11.71 6.54 -8.05
CA GLN A 64 12.85 5.81 -8.60
C GLN A 64 12.93 4.39 -8.04
N LEU A 65 12.73 4.23 -6.74
CA LEU A 65 12.70 2.91 -6.11
C LEU A 65 11.63 2.02 -6.75
N VAL A 66 10.42 2.55 -6.91
CA VAL A 66 9.32 1.78 -7.52
C VAL A 66 9.65 1.41 -8.96
N ASN A 67 10.19 2.34 -9.75
CA ASN A 67 10.58 2.06 -11.13
C ASN A 67 11.64 0.95 -11.19
N ASP A 68 12.63 1.01 -10.31
CA ASP A 68 13.69 -0.02 -10.27
C ASP A 68 13.11 -1.39 -9.90
N LEU A 69 12.21 -1.45 -8.93
CA LEU A 69 11.57 -2.70 -8.53
C LEU A 69 10.69 -3.28 -9.63
N ARG A 70 10.01 -2.43 -10.40
CA ARG A 70 9.14 -2.87 -11.50
C ARG A 70 9.91 -3.51 -12.65
N GLN A 71 11.16 -3.15 -12.83
CA GLN A 71 12.00 -3.70 -13.89
C GLN A 71 12.51 -5.11 -13.57
N GLY A 72 12.50 -5.49 -12.30
CA GLY A 72 12.88 -6.82 -11.87
C GLY A 72 11.81 -7.86 -12.15
N ALA A 73 12.20 -9.11 -12.24
CA ALA A 73 11.25 -10.22 -12.30
C ALA A 73 10.66 -10.45 -10.90
N GLY A 74 9.38 -10.79 -10.84
CA GLY A 74 8.74 -11.07 -9.55
C GLY A 74 7.24 -10.94 -9.61
N LYS A 75 6.65 -10.96 -8.41
CA LYS A 75 5.21 -10.79 -8.22
C LYS A 75 4.86 -9.31 -8.10
N ASN A 76 3.68 -9.03 -7.57
CA ASN A 76 3.20 -7.67 -7.43
C ASN A 76 3.87 -6.92 -6.28
N ILE A 77 3.93 -5.61 -6.42
CA ILE A 77 4.39 -4.68 -5.38
C ILE A 77 3.14 -4.09 -4.72
N TRP A 78 3.02 -4.28 -3.41
CA TRP A 78 1.91 -3.74 -2.65
C TRP A 78 2.31 -2.42 -1.99
N ILE A 79 1.60 -1.35 -2.35
CA ILE A 79 1.76 -0.06 -1.69
C ILE A 79 0.80 -0.05 -0.50
N CYS A 80 1.33 -0.35 0.66
CA CYS A 80 0.54 -0.54 1.88
C CYS A 80 0.01 0.79 2.45
N GLY A 81 0.74 1.87 2.24
CA GLY A 81 0.36 3.20 2.70
C GLY A 81 1.57 3.96 3.29
N GLY A 82 1.42 5.11 3.89
CA GLY A 82 0.12 5.80 4.03
C GLY A 82 -0.22 6.69 2.85
N ALA A 83 -1.11 7.62 3.10
CA ALA A 83 -1.65 8.49 2.07
C ALA A 83 -0.59 9.29 1.32
N ASN A 84 0.44 9.78 2.00
CA ASN A 84 1.53 10.52 1.35
C ASN A 84 2.27 9.65 0.31
N VAL A 85 2.62 8.42 0.68
CA VAL A 85 3.29 7.48 -0.23
C VAL A 85 2.38 7.19 -1.43
N VAL A 86 1.12 6.88 -1.18
CA VAL A 86 0.14 6.59 -2.23
C VAL A 86 -0.01 7.77 -3.18
N ASN A 87 -0.16 8.97 -2.65
CA ASN A 87 -0.39 10.16 -3.48
C ASN A 87 0.83 10.54 -4.32
N GLN A 88 2.04 10.38 -3.81
CA GLN A 88 3.26 10.57 -4.60
C GLN A 88 3.28 9.64 -5.83
N LEU A 89 2.92 8.38 -5.62
CA LEU A 89 2.94 7.39 -6.69
C LEU A 89 1.80 7.59 -7.69
N ILE A 90 0.64 8.05 -7.24
CA ILE A 90 -0.46 8.40 -8.14
C ILE A 90 -0.06 9.55 -9.05
N ARG A 91 0.56 10.60 -8.50
CA ARG A 91 1.02 11.75 -9.31
C ARG A 91 2.02 11.35 -10.39
N ALA A 92 2.79 10.30 -10.13
CA ALA A 92 3.80 9.77 -11.06
C ALA A 92 3.25 8.67 -11.98
N ASN A 93 1.96 8.36 -11.91
CA ASN A 93 1.31 7.28 -12.68
C ASN A 93 1.95 5.91 -12.46
N LEU A 94 2.34 5.63 -11.21
CA LEU A 94 3.03 4.39 -10.85
C LEU A 94 2.14 3.37 -10.14
N ILE A 95 0.87 3.67 -9.94
CA ILE A 95 -0.10 2.72 -9.39
C ILE A 95 -0.95 2.15 -10.52
N ASP A 96 -0.92 0.85 -10.68
CA ASP A 96 -1.63 0.16 -11.76
C ASP A 96 -2.99 -0.35 -11.32
N ILE A 97 -3.09 -0.88 -10.10
CA ILE A 97 -4.30 -1.51 -9.56
C ILE A 97 -4.62 -0.85 -8.20
N PHE A 98 -5.88 -0.52 -8.01
CA PHE A 98 -6.37 0.09 -6.78
C PHE A 98 -7.36 -0.86 -6.10
N HIS A 99 -7.06 -1.29 -4.88
CA HIS A 99 -7.99 -2.03 -4.03
C HIS A 99 -8.53 -1.06 -2.99
N ILE A 100 -9.80 -0.71 -3.08
CA ILE A 100 -10.41 0.29 -2.21
C ILE A 100 -11.57 -0.34 -1.45
N ALA A 101 -11.47 -0.35 -0.13
CA ALA A 101 -12.53 -0.83 0.75
C ALA A 101 -13.31 0.35 1.31
N THR A 102 -14.63 0.27 1.21
CA THR A 102 -15.53 1.26 1.80
C THR A 102 -16.19 0.64 3.02
N ILE A 103 -15.84 1.17 4.19
CA ILE A 103 -16.37 0.70 5.48
C ILE A 103 -17.66 1.47 5.76
N PRO A 104 -18.72 0.82 6.27
CA PRO A 104 -20.01 1.48 6.50
C PRO A 104 -19.97 2.36 7.77
N THR A 105 -19.13 3.37 7.76
CA THR A 105 -18.91 4.29 8.89
C THR A 105 -18.73 5.70 8.37
N ILE A 106 -19.44 6.63 8.96
CA ILE A 106 -19.25 8.06 8.70
C ILE A 106 -18.27 8.56 9.76
N LEU A 107 -17.04 8.83 9.32
CA LEU A 107 -15.95 9.16 10.25
C LEU A 107 -16.04 10.58 10.81
N GLY A 108 -16.64 11.50 10.05
CA GLY A 108 -16.72 12.91 10.44
C GLY A 108 -15.49 13.71 10.07
N SER A 109 -14.31 13.25 10.48
CA SER A 109 -13.03 13.86 10.12
C SER A 109 -11.96 12.77 10.04
N GLY A 110 -10.84 13.09 9.39
CA GLY A 110 -9.75 12.14 9.27
C GLY A 110 -8.80 12.52 8.15
N ILE A 111 -7.85 11.63 7.88
CA ILE A 111 -6.87 11.82 6.81
C ILE A 111 -7.50 11.35 5.49
N LYS A 112 -7.45 12.21 4.48
CA LYS A 112 -7.95 11.84 3.15
C LYS A 112 -7.03 10.79 2.52
N LEU A 113 -7.64 9.77 1.92
CA LEU A 113 -6.89 8.75 1.17
C LEU A 113 -6.24 9.38 -0.06
N PHE A 114 -7.00 10.18 -0.82
CA PHE A 114 -6.50 10.88 -1.98
C PHE A 114 -6.41 12.37 -1.70
N GLY A 115 -5.20 12.93 -1.83
CA GLY A 115 -4.97 14.35 -1.71
C GLY A 115 -5.21 15.07 -3.04
N GLU A 116 -4.73 16.30 -3.12
CA GLU A 116 -4.82 17.07 -4.37
C GLU A 116 -3.88 16.48 -5.42
N ILE A 117 -4.43 16.21 -6.59
CA ILE A 117 -3.70 15.67 -7.74
C ILE A 117 -3.99 16.59 -8.91
N GLU A 118 -2.96 17.05 -9.60
CA GLU A 118 -3.07 18.06 -10.65
C GLU A 118 -3.87 17.61 -11.88
N SER A 119 -3.97 16.31 -12.10
CA SER A 119 -4.70 15.77 -13.24
C SER A 119 -5.71 14.73 -12.79
N ILE A 120 -6.77 14.60 -13.57
CA ILE A 120 -7.80 13.58 -13.34
C ILE A 120 -7.22 12.21 -13.68
N GLN A 121 -7.43 11.25 -12.80
CA GLN A 121 -7.06 9.85 -13.01
C GLN A 121 -8.32 9.06 -13.28
N ASN A 122 -8.48 8.53 -14.49
CA ASN A 122 -9.62 7.70 -14.84
C ASN A 122 -9.31 6.24 -14.55
N LEU A 123 -10.24 5.57 -13.88
CA LEU A 123 -10.10 4.18 -13.48
C LEU A 123 -11.20 3.35 -14.14
N ARG A 124 -10.95 2.06 -14.28
CA ARG A 124 -11.95 1.11 -14.76
C ARG A 124 -12.19 0.07 -13.66
N LEU A 125 -13.46 -0.15 -13.32
CA LEU A 125 -13.82 -1.17 -12.33
C LEU A 125 -13.57 -2.56 -12.91
N ILE A 126 -12.83 -3.39 -12.17
CA ILE A 126 -12.53 -4.76 -12.57
C ILE A 126 -13.36 -5.76 -11.77
N ASP A 127 -13.51 -5.52 -10.46
CA ASP A 127 -14.14 -6.49 -9.57
C ASP A 127 -14.71 -5.78 -8.35
N THR A 128 -15.74 -6.37 -7.75
CA THR A 128 -16.30 -5.92 -6.47
C THR A 128 -16.61 -7.13 -5.60
N THR A 129 -16.43 -6.95 -4.30
CA THR A 129 -16.78 -7.95 -3.29
C THR A 129 -17.50 -7.25 -2.16
N ILE A 130 -18.58 -7.84 -1.68
CA ILE A 130 -19.37 -7.30 -0.59
C ILE A 130 -19.38 -8.31 0.54
N TYR A 131 -18.96 -7.88 1.74
CA TYR A 131 -18.94 -8.74 2.91
C TYR A 131 -19.04 -7.89 4.18
N ASN A 132 -19.86 -8.32 5.13
CA ASN A 132 -20.04 -7.63 6.43
C ASN A 132 -20.35 -6.13 6.30
N GLY A 133 -21.10 -5.73 5.24
CA GLY A 133 -21.38 -4.32 4.97
C GLY A 133 -20.25 -3.55 4.30
N ILE A 134 -19.09 -4.17 4.09
CA ILE A 134 -17.95 -3.57 3.43
C ILE A 134 -18.04 -3.82 1.93
N ILE A 135 -17.79 -2.79 1.13
CA ILE A 135 -17.64 -2.93 -0.30
C ILE A 135 -16.15 -2.80 -0.64
N GLU A 136 -15.58 -3.86 -1.21
CA GLU A 136 -14.22 -3.83 -1.71
C GLU A 136 -14.24 -3.78 -3.23
N ALA A 137 -13.72 -2.71 -3.79
CA ALA A 137 -13.72 -2.49 -5.24
C ALA A 137 -12.28 -2.51 -5.74
N VAL A 138 -12.06 -3.20 -6.86
CA VAL A 138 -10.77 -3.26 -7.53
C VAL A 138 -10.87 -2.51 -8.84
N TYR A 139 -9.99 -1.54 -9.01
CA TYR A 139 -9.92 -0.72 -10.22
C TYR A 139 -8.57 -0.86 -10.86
N GLU A 140 -8.52 -0.75 -12.18
CA GLU A 140 -7.26 -0.57 -12.89
C GLU A 140 -7.21 0.82 -13.52
N ARG A 141 -6.02 1.33 -13.74
CA ARG A 141 -5.83 2.61 -14.40
C ARG A 141 -6.19 2.46 -15.88
N ARG A 142 -6.93 3.44 -16.36
CA ARG A 142 -7.32 3.49 -17.79
C ARG A 142 -6.20 3.96 -18.67
#